data_6568eefcd05576d1c53eb08cf59c8dc2
#
_entry.id   6568eefcd05576d1c53eb08cf59c8dc2
#
_cell.length_a   1.000
_cell.length_b   1.000
_cell.length_c   1.000
_cell.angle_alpha   90.00
_cell.angle_beta   90.00
_cell.angle_gamma   90.00
#
_symmetry.space_group_name_H-M   'P 1'
#
loop_
_entity.id
_entity.type
_entity.pdbx_description
1 polymer ?
#
loop_
_entity_poly.entity_id
_entity_poly.type
_entity_poly.pdbx_seq_one_letter_code
_entity_poly.pdbx_strand_id
1 'polypeptide(L)'
;GTLGLSGNFFLVAEGLHYISPTTTQVLWQFSPFLMIFLGVVLFKERFTFSQKLGFLLLIVGLITFFNDKFNELLQLNTYALGVMLSMVGSLIWVCYGIAQKLLLKQFKSQQILMMIYLCCGIAFSPFASPTQIANISTPFVWGCFIYCCLNTLIAYGSYGEALNLWDTSKVSVVTTMIPIFTMLFSILGHAVFPETFASPDMNWISYVGAIVVVLGAMMAAVGHKIFGRK
;
A
#
# COMPACT_ATOMS: atom_id res chain seq x y z
N GLY A 1 -0.23 -13.24 11.15
CA GLY A 1 0.15 -13.12 9.71
C GLY A 1 -1.07 -13.24 8.81
N THR A 2 -1.73 -14.40 8.77
CA THR A 2 -2.83 -14.69 7.82
C THR A 2 -4.00 -13.71 7.94
N LEU A 3 -4.56 -13.54 9.14
CA LEU A 3 -5.67 -12.60 9.37
C LEU A 3 -5.31 -11.17 8.95
N GLY A 4 -4.05 -10.76 9.18
CA GLY A 4 -3.60 -9.43 8.77
C GLY A 4 -3.58 -9.28 7.25
N LEU A 5 -3.02 -10.24 6.51
CA LEU A 5 -2.94 -10.16 5.07
C LEU A 5 -4.32 -10.31 4.41
N SER A 6 -5.14 -11.29 4.84
CA SER A 6 -6.50 -11.47 4.32
C SER A 6 -7.38 -10.25 4.59
N GLY A 7 -7.35 -9.71 5.81
CA GLY A 7 -8.10 -8.51 6.17
C GLY A 7 -7.66 -7.28 5.38
N ASN A 8 -6.36 -7.12 5.15
CA ASN A 8 -5.83 -6.06 4.31
C ASN A 8 -6.35 -6.18 2.86
N PHE A 9 -6.23 -7.35 2.24
CA PHE A 9 -6.72 -7.57 0.87
C PHE A 9 -8.21 -7.29 0.74
N PHE A 10 -9.02 -7.75 1.69
CA PHE A 10 -10.47 -7.52 1.69
C PHE A 10 -10.79 -6.02 1.77
N LEU A 11 -10.21 -5.32 2.74
CA LEU A 11 -10.46 -3.89 2.95
C LEU A 11 -9.99 -3.03 1.78
N VAL A 12 -8.85 -3.39 1.17
CA VAL A 12 -8.34 -2.67 0.01
C VAL A 12 -9.19 -2.93 -1.22
N ALA A 13 -9.56 -4.18 -1.47
CA ALA A 13 -10.43 -4.52 -2.59
C ALA A 13 -11.78 -3.79 -2.48
N GLU A 14 -12.38 -3.77 -1.29
CA GLU A 14 -13.61 -3.03 -1.02
C GLU A 14 -13.40 -1.52 -1.16
N GLY A 15 -12.29 -0.98 -0.65
CA GLY A 15 -11.96 0.45 -0.77
C GLY A 15 -11.83 0.92 -2.21
N LEU A 16 -11.30 0.08 -3.11
CA LEU A 16 -11.15 0.39 -4.55
C LEU A 16 -12.49 0.55 -5.30
N HIS A 17 -13.61 0.14 -4.73
CA HIS A 17 -14.94 0.44 -5.29
C HIS A 17 -15.32 1.92 -5.09
N TYR A 18 -14.70 2.61 -4.15
CA TYR A 18 -15.06 3.98 -3.74
C TYR A 18 -14.00 5.02 -4.09
N ILE A 19 -12.73 4.61 -4.17
CA ILE A 19 -11.59 5.50 -4.45
C ILE A 19 -10.65 4.92 -5.51
N SER A 20 -9.92 5.79 -6.18
CA SER A 20 -8.98 5.38 -7.23
C SER A 20 -7.78 4.59 -6.67
N PRO A 21 -7.14 3.72 -7.48
CA PRO A 21 -5.89 3.06 -7.09
C PRO A 21 -4.79 4.02 -6.68
N THR A 22 -4.69 5.19 -7.33
CA THR A 22 -3.72 6.22 -6.99
C THR A 22 -3.96 6.78 -5.60
N THR A 23 -5.22 7.11 -5.26
CA THR A 23 -5.60 7.57 -3.92
C THR A 23 -5.24 6.53 -2.87
N THR A 24 -5.56 5.26 -3.10
CA THR A 24 -5.20 4.15 -2.21
C THR A 24 -3.69 4.09 -1.97
N GLN A 25 -2.87 4.18 -3.02
CA GLN A 25 -1.41 4.10 -2.92
C GLN A 25 -0.81 5.32 -2.20
N VAL A 26 -1.38 6.51 -2.36
CA VAL A 26 -0.97 7.71 -1.61
C VAL A 26 -1.31 7.55 -0.12
N LEU A 27 -2.50 7.05 0.22
CA LEU A 27 -2.88 6.77 1.60
C LEU A 27 -1.97 5.71 2.25
N TRP A 28 -1.51 4.73 1.49
CA TRP A 28 -0.59 3.71 2.00
C TRP A 28 0.77 4.25 2.43
N GLN A 29 1.16 5.44 1.99
CA GLN A 29 2.35 6.13 2.50
C GLN A 29 2.24 6.48 3.99
N PHE A 30 1.06 6.32 4.59
CA PHE A 30 0.88 6.39 6.03
C PHE A 30 1.53 5.21 6.77
N SER A 31 1.70 4.06 6.11
CA SER A 31 2.24 2.82 6.73
C SER A 31 3.64 3.00 7.35
N PRO A 32 4.63 3.65 6.72
CA PRO A 32 5.92 3.91 7.34
C PRO A 32 5.82 4.68 8.67
N PHE A 33 4.89 5.63 8.75
CA PHE A 33 4.70 6.43 9.97
C PHE A 33 4.00 5.64 11.07
N LEU A 34 3.02 4.83 10.70
CA LEU A 34 2.38 3.90 11.64
C LEU A 34 3.41 2.93 12.22
N MET A 35 4.34 2.44 11.39
CA MET A 35 5.44 1.57 11.82
C MET A 35 6.35 2.29 12.83
N ILE A 36 6.74 3.53 12.55
CA ILE A 36 7.55 4.37 13.46
C ILE A 36 6.78 4.65 14.75
N PHE A 37 5.51 5.03 14.64
CA PHE A 37 4.66 5.31 15.80
C PHE A 37 4.56 4.09 16.72
N LEU A 38 4.33 2.91 16.16
CA LEU A 38 4.32 1.66 16.92
C LEU A 38 5.71 1.34 17.50
N GLY A 39 6.78 1.65 16.80
CA GLY A 39 8.16 1.57 17.31
C GLY A 39 8.36 2.41 18.57
N VAL A 40 7.92 3.66 18.53
CA VAL A 40 7.99 4.58 19.69
C VAL A 40 7.14 4.09 20.86
N VAL A 41 5.88 3.68 20.59
CA VAL A 41 4.93 3.28 21.65
C VAL A 41 5.30 1.93 22.26
N LEU A 42 5.61 0.93 21.43
CA LEU A 42 5.86 -0.45 21.90
C LEU A 42 7.30 -0.66 22.38
N PHE A 43 8.27 -0.06 21.69
CA PHE A 43 9.69 -0.27 21.95
C PHE A 43 10.37 0.95 22.62
N LYS A 44 9.61 2.02 22.90
CA LYS A 44 10.10 3.27 23.51
C LYS A 44 11.26 3.90 22.71
N GLU A 45 11.25 3.74 21.40
CA GLU A 45 12.24 4.32 20.50
C GLU A 45 12.10 5.85 20.46
N ARG A 46 13.20 6.56 20.19
CA ARG A 46 13.17 8.04 20.08
C ARG A 46 12.75 8.44 18.67
N PHE A 47 11.81 9.36 18.59
CA PHE A 47 11.37 9.95 17.33
C PHE A 47 12.44 10.93 16.82
N THR A 48 13.12 10.57 15.75
CA THR A 48 14.24 11.37 15.20
C THR A 48 13.73 12.64 14.50
N PHE A 49 14.61 13.64 14.36
CA PHE A 49 14.27 14.89 13.66
C PHE A 49 13.81 14.64 12.21
N SER A 50 14.51 13.77 11.48
CA SER A 50 14.15 13.39 10.12
C SER A 50 12.76 12.76 10.03
N GLN A 51 12.38 11.94 11.01
CA GLN A 51 11.05 11.34 11.09
C GLN A 51 9.97 12.39 11.37
N LYS A 52 10.25 13.37 12.25
CA LYS A 52 9.33 14.49 12.51
C LYS A 52 9.08 15.32 11.26
N LEU A 53 10.17 15.66 10.54
CA LEU A 53 10.06 16.44 9.31
C LEU A 53 9.36 15.64 8.19
N GLY A 54 9.68 14.35 8.06
CA GLY A 54 8.97 13.45 7.13
C GLY A 54 7.48 13.38 7.44
N PHE A 55 7.09 13.31 8.72
CA PHE A 55 5.69 13.32 9.14
C PHE A 55 4.99 14.65 8.80
N LEU A 56 5.65 15.77 9.02
CA LEU A 56 5.13 17.09 8.63
C LEU A 56 4.89 17.16 7.12
N LEU A 57 5.86 16.71 6.31
CA LEU A 57 5.71 16.64 4.86
C LEU A 57 4.57 15.72 4.42
N LEU A 58 4.38 14.58 5.11
CA LEU A 58 3.24 13.70 4.84
C LEU A 58 1.92 14.42 5.08
N ILE A 59 1.75 15.09 6.22
CA ILE A 59 0.51 15.81 6.53
C ILE A 59 0.25 16.91 5.50
N VAL A 60 1.26 17.76 5.21
CA VAL A 60 1.14 18.81 4.20
C VAL A 60 0.81 18.22 2.84
N GLY A 61 1.49 17.16 2.45
CA GLY A 61 1.26 16.45 1.19
C GLY A 61 -0.14 15.87 1.08
N LEU A 62 -0.66 15.25 2.15
CA LEU A 62 -2.03 14.73 2.16
C LEU A 62 -3.08 15.86 2.09
N ILE A 63 -2.89 16.95 2.82
CA ILE A 63 -3.77 18.12 2.73
C ILE A 63 -3.76 18.66 1.29
N THR A 64 -2.59 18.77 0.68
CA THR A 64 -2.44 19.22 -0.72
C THR A 64 -3.05 18.20 -1.69
N PHE A 65 -2.88 16.90 -1.46
CA PHE A 65 -3.43 15.84 -2.30
C PHE A 65 -4.97 15.85 -2.33
N PHE A 66 -5.59 16.01 -1.17
CA PHE A 66 -7.05 16.02 -1.02
C PHE A 66 -7.68 17.41 -1.20
N ASN A 67 -6.98 18.39 -1.79
CA ASN A 67 -7.42 19.79 -1.86
C ASN A 67 -8.83 19.99 -2.46
N ASP A 68 -9.20 19.19 -3.44
CA ASP A 68 -10.50 19.21 -4.13
C ASP A 68 -11.52 18.22 -3.55
N LYS A 69 -11.09 17.28 -2.70
CA LYS A 69 -11.93 16.23 -2.12
C LYS A 69 -12.32 16.48 -0.66
N PHE A 70 -11.92 17.60 -0.05
CA PHE A 70 -12.24 17.91 1.35
C PHE A 70 -13.72 17.89 1.65
N ASN A 71 -14.54 18.44 0.76
CA ASN A 71 -15.99 18.46 0.95
C ASN A 71 -16.58 17.05 0.96
N GLU A 72 -16.09 16.16 0.10
CA GLU A 72 -16.51 14.76 0.02
C GLU A 72 -16.11 13.99 1.30
N LEU A 73 -14.93 14.29 1.84
CA LEU A 73 -14.44 13.69 3.09
C LEU A 73 -15.26 14.15 4.30
N LEU A 74 -15.60 15.43 4.37
CA LEU A 74 -16.37 16.01 5.49
C LEU A 74 -17.84 15.55 5.50
N GLN A 75 -18.42 15.30 4.33
CA GLN A 75 -19.80 14.81 4.21
C GLN A 75 -19.95 13.33 4.57
N LEU A 76 -18.84 12.63 4.89
CA LEU A 76 -18.81 11.19 5.21
C LEU A 76 -19.56 10.33 4.16
N ASN A 77 -19.42 10.71 2.90
CA ASN A 77 -20.01 10.00 1.77
C ASN A 77 -19.23 8.71 1.43
N THR A 78 -19.57 8.09 0.31
CA THR A 78 -18.93 6.85 -0.16
C THR A 78 -17.42 7.00 -0.39
N TYR A 79 -16.95 8.18 -0.80
CA TYR A 79 -15.53 8.47 -0.95
C TYR A 79 -14.80 8.42 0.40
N ALA A 80 -15.37 9.04 1.43
CA ALA A 80 -14.81 8.99 2.79
C ALA A 80 -14.74 7.56 3.33
N LEU A 81 -15.75 6.71 3.02
CA LEU A 81 -15.72 5.29 3.36
C LEU A 81 -14.52 4.59 2.71
N GLY A 82 -14.26 4.81 1.42
CA GLY A 82 -13.10 4.25 0.72
C GLY A 82 -11.77 4.68 1.34
N VAL A 83 -11.65 5.95 1.72
CA VAL A 83 -10.47 6.48 2.43
C VAL A 83 -10.29 5.77 3.78
N MET A 84 -11.35 5.64 4.57
CA MET A 84 -11.31 4.95 5.87
C MET A 84 -10.91 3.48 5.73
N LEU A 85 -11.50 2.75 4.77
CA LEU A 85 -11.15 1.35 4.49
C LEU A 85 -9.67 1.20 4.13
N SER A 86 -9.13 2.09 3.29
CA SER A 86 -7.72 2.09 2.91
C SER A 86 -6.79 2.41 4.08
N MET A 87 -7.16 3.35 4.95
CA MET A 87 -6.38 3.67 6.14
C MET A 87 -6.36 2.52 7.15
N VAL A 88 -7.50 1.88 7.40
CA VAL A 88 -7.56 0.68 8.25
C VAL A 88 -6.78 -0.47 7.62
N GLY A 89 -6.87 -0.65 6.30
CA GLY A 89 -6.06 -1.59 5.54
C GLY A 89 -4.57 -1.35 5.75
N SER A 90 -4.10 -0.09 5.67
CA SER A 90 -2.70 0.25 5.88
C SER A 90 -2.22 -0.05 7.32
N LEU A 91 -3.07 0.15 8.33
CA LEU A 91 -2.77 -0.23 9.71
C LEU A 91 -2.61 -1.74 9.87
N ILE A 92 -3.53 -2.51 9.27
CA ILE A 92 -3.47 -3.97 9.27
C ILE A 92 -2.22 -4.48 8.55
N TRP A 93 -1.84 -3.82 7.44
CA TRP A 93 -0.60 -4.10 6.71
C TRP A 93 0.64 -3.91 7.59
N VAL A 94 0.70 -2.85 8.39
CA VAL A 94 1.79 -2.62 9.33
C VAL A 94 1.86 -3.73 10.39
N CYS A 95 0.73 -4.12 10.97
CA CYS A 95 0.67 -5.24 11.91
C CYS A 95 1.14 -6.56 11.27
N TYR A 96 0.75 -6.81 10.01
CA TYR A 96 1.24 -7.94 9.23
C TYR A 96 2.77 -7.88 9.05
N GLY A 97 3.32 -6.73 8.66
CA GLY A 97 4.76 -6.55 8.46
C GLY A 97 5.58 -6.80 9.73
N ILE A 98 5.10 -6.34 10.89
CA ILE A 98 5.73 -6.61 12.19
C ILE A 98 5.68 -8.11 12.49
N ALA A 99 4.52 -8.75 12.33
CA ALA A 99 4.36 -10.19 12.55
C ALA A 99 5.27 -11.00 11.62
N GLN A 100 5.39 -10.63 10.35
CA GLN A 100 6.29 -11.27 9.38
C GLN A 100 7.75 -11.15 9.82
N LYS A 101 8.18 -9.95 10.23
CA LYS A 101 9.55 -9.73 10.74
C LYS A 101 9.87 -10.57 11.96
N LEU A 102 8.91 -10.80 12.86
CA LEU A 102 9.09 -11.66 14.01
C LEU A 102 9.20 -13.13 13.60
N LEU A 103 8.39 -13.58 12.64
CA LEU A 103 8.41 -14.95 12.12
C LEU A 103 9.70 -15.27 11.35
N LEU A 104 10.29 -14.30 10.65
CA LEU A 104 11.59 -14.46 9.93
C LEU A 104 12.75 -14.83 10.85
N LYS A 105 12.61 -14.67 12.18
CA LYS A 105 13.61 -15.14 13.14
C LYS A 105 13.64 -16.68 13.29
N GLN A 106 12.54 -17.36 12.93
CA GLN A 106 12.39 -18.81 13.13
C GLN A 106 12.14 -19.55 11.81
N PHE A 107 11.57 -18.91 10.81
CA PHE A 107 11.18 -19.51 9.52
C PHE A 107 11.79 -18.75 8.36
N LYS A 108 12.03 -19.47 7.25
CA LYS A 108 12.43 -18.84 5.98
C LYS A 108 11.24 -18.08 5.37
N SER A 109 11.51 -17.01 4.62
CA SER A 109 10.51 -16.20 3.94
C SER A 109 9.52 -17.03 3.12
N GLN A 110 10.02 -17.99 2.36
CA GLN A 110 9.20 -18.90 1.53
C GLN A 110 8.25 -19.77 2.35
N GLN A 111 8.68 -20.26 3.51
CA GLN A 111 7.82 -21.05 4.42
C GLN A 111 6.68 -20.20 4.99
N ILE A 112 7.00 -18.97 5.41
CA ILE A 112 6.00 -18.02 5.92
C ILE A 112 4.97 -17.71 4.83
N LEU A 113 5.41 -17.41 3.61
CA LEU A 113 4.52 -17.11 2.49
C LEU A 113 3.64 -18.30 2.11
N MET A 114 4.21 -19.51 2.05
CA MET A 114 3.45 -20.73 1.77
C MET A 114 2.32 -20.94 2.82
N MET A 115 2.65 -20.82 4.11
CA MET A 115 1.65 -20.93 5.17
C MET A 115 0.55 -19.86 5.04
N ILE A 116 0.93 -18.62 4.76
CA ILE A 116 -0.01 -17.51 4.59
C ILE A 116 -0.93 -17.76 3.39
N TYR A 117 -0.40 -18.16 2.25
CA TYR A 117 -1.21 -18.43 1.04
C TYR A 117 -2.18 -19.58 1.24
N LEU A 118 -1.75 -20.68 1.86
CA LEU A 118 -2.63 -21.79 2.20
C LEU A 118 -3.78 -21.35 3.13
N CYS A 119 -3.44 -20.64 4.20
CA CYS A 119 -4.45 -20.16 5.13
C CYS A 119 -5.38 -19.10 4.49
N CYS A 120 -4.87 -18.20 3.64
CA CYS A 120 -5.70 -17.24 2.90
C CYS A 120 -6.61 -17.98 1.90
N GLY A 121 -6.09 -18.98 1.18
CA GLY A 121 -6.89 -19.80 0.28
C GLY A 121 -8.06 -20.48 0.98
N ILE A 122 -7.81 -21.06 2.16
CA ILE A 122 -8.87 -21.65 3.00
C ILE A 122 -9.85 -20.57 3.49
N ALA A 123 -9.36 -19.44 3.97
CA ALA A 123 -10.20 -18.36 4.50
C ALA A 123 -11.10 -17.72 3.43
N PHE A 124 -10.63 -17.60 2.19
CA PHE A 124 -11.40 -17.03 1.10
C PHE A 124 -12.25 -18.05 0.32
N SER A 125 -12.01 -19.35 0.50
CA SER A 125 -12.76 -20.39 -0.21
C SER A 125 -14.29 -20.30 -0.08
N PRO A 126 -14.88 -19.93 1.08
CA PRO A 126 -16.33 -19.78 1.21
C PRO A 126 -16.91 -18.61 0.40
N PHE A 127 -16.06 -17.62 0.08
CA PHE A 127 -16.43 -16.43 -0.69
C PHE A 127 -16.12 -16.57 -2.18
N ALA A 128 -15.42 -17.64 -2.57
CA ALA A 128 -15.08 -17.89 -3.95
C ALA A 128 -16.28 -18.41 -4.73
N SER A 129 -16.55 -17.83 -5.89
CA SER A 129 -17.56 -18.29 -6.83
C SER A 129 -16.87 -18.81 -8.10
N PRO A 130 -16.58 -20.12 -8.20
CA PRO A 130 -15.92 -20.70 -9.38
C PRO A 130 -16.66 -20.43 -10.69
N THR A 131 -17.99 -20.26 -10.63
CA THR A 131 -18.83 -19.90 -11.77
C THR A 131 -18.47 -18.55 -12.38
N GLN A 132 -17.95 -17.60 -11.60
CA GLN A 132 -17.50 -16.30 -12.12
C GLN A 132 -16.26 -16.46 -13.01
N ILE A 133 -15.38 -17.41 -12.71
CA ILE A 133 -14.21 -17.71 -13.56
C ILE A 133 -14.66 -18.29 -14.90
N ALA A 134 -15.69 -19.14 -14.90
CA ALA A 134 -16.25 -19.70 -16.13
C ALA A 134 -16.93 -18.64 -17.03
N ASN A 135 -17.37 -17.53 -16.44
CA ASN A 135 -17.99 -16.42 -17.16
C ASN A 135 -16.97 -15.42 -17.75
N ILE A 136 -15.67 -15.60 -17.52
CA ILE A 136 -14.64 -14.78 -18.16
C ILE A 136 -14.59 -15.11 -19.65
N SER A 137 -15.14 -14.21 -20.46
CA SER A 137 -15.31 -14.43 -21.91
C SER A 137 -14.22 -13.80 -22.77
N THR A 138 -13.48 -12.81 -22.21
CA THR A 138 -12.49 -12.04 -22.99
C THR A 138 -11.05 -12.46 -22.67
N PRO A 139 -10.16 -12.63 -23.69
CA PRO A 139 -8.74 -12.94 -23.48
C PRO A 139 -8.04 -11.90 -22.62
N PHE A 140 -8.46 -10.63 -22.70
CA PHE A 140 -7.91 -9.54 -21.92
C PHE A 140 -8.14 -9.75 -20.40
N VAL A 141 -9.36 -10.10 -20.00
CA VAL A 141 -9.69 -10.36 -18.57
C VAL A 141 -8.96 -11.60 -18.07
N TRP A 142 -8.79 -12.65 -18.89
CA TRP A 142 -7.94 -13.79 -18.57
C TRP A 142 -6.49 -13.39 -18.36
N GLY A 143 -5.94 -12.54 -19.23
CA GLY A 143 -4.60 -11.98 -19.08
C GLY A 143 -4.42 -11.22 -17.77
N CYS A 144 -5.38 -10.37 -17.42
CA CYS A 144 -5.39 -9.64 -16.15
C CYS A 144 -5.44 -10.60 -14.94
N PHE A 145 -6.29 -11.63 -15.00
CA PHE A 145 -6.40 -12.61 -13.91
C PHE A 145 -5.10 -13.38 -13.69
N ILE A 146 -4.49 -13.90 -14.75
CA ILE A 146 -3.20 -14.61 -14.69
C ILE A 146 -2.10 -13.67 -14.19
N TYR A 147 -2.07 -12.42 -14.70
CA TYR A 147 -1.13 -11.40 -14.24
C TYR A 147 -1.26 -11.13 -12.74
N CYS A 148 -2.47 -10.97 -12.21
CA CYS A 148 -2.70 -10.76 -10.78
C CYS A 148 -2.21 -11.94 -9.94
N CYS A 149 -2.45 -13.18 -10.38
CA CYS A 149 -1.96 -14.38 -9.70
C CYS A 149 -0.42 -14.43 -9.67
N LEU A 150 0.23 -14.22 -10.81
CA LEU A 150 1.70 -14.20 -10.93
C LEU A 150 2.30 -13.04 -10.15
N ASN A 151 1.71 -11.84 -10.25
CA ASN A 151 2.16 -10.67 -9.51
C ASN A 151 2.12 -10.90 -8.01
N THR A 152 1.08 -11.53 -7.49
CA THR A 152 0.98 -11.85 -6.06
C THR A 152 2.12 -12.75 -5.62
N LEU A 153 2.44 -13.80 -6.37
CA LEU A 153 3.56 -14.70 -6.05
C LEU A 153 4.92 -14.00 -6.15
N ILE A 154 5.17 -13.29 -7.24
CA ILE A 154 6.47 -12.66 -7.54
C ILE A 154 6.70 -11.46 -6.61
N ALA A 155 5.72 -10.58 -6.47
CA ALA A 155 5.88 -9.34 -5.70
C ALA A 155 6.06 -9.62 -4.20
N TYR A 156 5.21 -10.46 -3.60
CA TYR A 156 5.35 -10.79 -2.18
C TYR A 156 6.55 -11.70 -1.92
N GLY A 157 6.88 -12.59 -2.86
CA GLY A 157 8.10 -13.40 -2.80
C GLY A 157 9.34 -12.53 -2.80
N SER A 158 9.45 -11.61 -3.74
CA SER A 158 10.57 -10.66 -3.87
C SER A 158 10.64 -9.70 -2.67
N TYR A 159 9.48 -9.21 -2.18
CA TYR A 159 9.43 -8.37 -0.99
C TYR A 159 9.93 -9.11 0.27
N GLY A 160 9.49 -10.35 0.48
CA GLY A 160 9.94 -11.17 1.59
C GLY A 160 11.44 -11.48 1.52
N GLU A 161 11.97 -11.75 0.34
CA GLU A 161 13.39 -11.98 0.13
C GLU A 161 14.20 -10.68 0.28
N ALA A 162 13.70 -9.57 -0.21
CA ALA A 162 14.31 -8.26 0.03
C ALA A 162 14.41 -7.91 1.52
N LEU A 163 13.39 -8.22 2.32
CA LEU A 163 13.42 -8.03 3.78
C LEU A 163 14.43 -8.95 4.48
N ASN A 164 14.71 -10.11 3.89
CA ASN A 164 15.70 -11.05 4.40
C ASN A 164 17.14 -10.59 4.10
N LEU A 165 17.38 -10.06 2.90
CA LEU A 165 18.71 -9.71 2.39
C LEU A 165 19.11 -8.25 2.65
N TRP A 166 18.13 -7.34 2.72
CA TRP A 166 18.39 -5.90 2.81
C TRP A 166 17.90 -5.31 4.13
N ASP A 167 18.49 -4.19 4.51
CA ASP A 167 17.97 -3.36 5.60
C ASP A 167 16.53 -2.94 5.29
N THR A 168 15.65 -3.05 6.27
CA THR A 168 14.23 -2.64 6.18
C THR A 168 14.07 -1.23 5.61
N SER A 169 15.00 -0.31 5.95
CA SER A 169 14.98 1.07 5.44
C SER A 169 15.16 1.15 3.91
N LYS A 170 16.01 0.29 3.33
CA LYS A 170 16.23 0.26 1.87
C LYS A 170 14.99 -0.28 1.15
N VAL A 171 14.39 -1.35 1.69
CA VAL A 171 13.14 -1.92 1.17
C VAL A 171 12.02 -0.89 1.25
N SER A 172 11.90 -0.17 2.38
CA SER A 172 10.90 0.89 2.56
C SER A 172 11.04 2.00 1.51
N VAL A 173 12.26 2.45 1.18
CA VAL A 173 12.46 3.47 0.12
C VAL A 173 11.93 3.00 -1.22
N VAL A 174 12.22 1.76 -1.60
CA VAL A 174 11.73 1.22 -2.87
C VAL A 174 10.20 1.16 -2.88
N THR A 175 9.58 0.69 -1.80
CA THR A 175 8.12 0.60 -1.70
C THR A 175 7.43 1.97 -1.64
N THR A 176 8.07 3.01 -1.10
CA THR A 176 7.51 4.37 -1.13
C THR A 176 7.42 4.97 -2.54
N MET A 177 8.11 4.38 -3.54
CA MET A 177 8.01 4.81 -4.95
C MET A 177 6.74 4.29 -5.66
N ILE A 178 6.01 3.33 -5.07
CA ILE A 178 4.83 2.71 -5.69
C ILE A 178 3.79 3.73 -6.18
N PRO A 179 3.39 4.78 -5.43
CA PRO A 179 2.41 5.75 -5.92
C PRO A 179 2.83 6.47 -7.19
N ILE A 180 4.13 6.76 -7.33
CA ILE A 180 4.66 7.43 -8.52
C ILE A 180 4.47 6.54 -9.75
N PHE A 181 4.80 5.24 -9.64
CA PHE A 181 4.55 4.28 -10.71
C PHE A 181 3.07 4.09 -10.99
N THR A 182 2.23 4.04 -9.93
CA THR A 182 0.77 3.93 -10.10
C THR A 182 0.21 5.12 -10.87
N MET A 183 0.62 6.36 -10.53
CA MET A 183 0.23 7.57 -11.27
C MET A 183 0.69 7.52 -12.73
N LEU A 184 1.95 7.15 -12.96
CA LEU A 184 2.51 7.04 -14.31
C LEU A 184 1.73 6.03 -15.15
N PHE A 185 1.50 4.82 -14.63
CA PHE A 185 0.77 3.77 -15.34
C PHE A 185 -0.71 4.09 -15.51
N SER A 186 -1.34 4.83 -14.57
CA SER A 186 -2.72 5.31 -14.73
C SER A 186 -2.84 6.28 -15.90
N ILE A 187 -1.91 7.24 -16.01
CA ILE A 187 -1.86 8.20 -17.12
C ILE A 187 -1.60 7.48 -18.45
N LEU A 188 -0.60 6.60 -18.50
CA LEU A 188 -0.27 5.84 -19.71
C LEU A 188 -1.41 4.90 -20.12
N GLY A 189 -2.04 4.21 -19.16
CA GLY A 189 -3.16 3.33 -19.41
C GLY A 189 -4.34 4.07 -20.04
N HIS A 190 -4.69 5.24 -19.49
CA HIS A 190 -5.73 6.08 -20.07
C HIS A 190 -5.35 6.62 -21.46
N ALA A 191 -4.09 7.01 -21.67
CA ALA A 191 -3.65 7.50 -22.98
C ALA A 191 -3.68 6.43 -24.08
N VAL A 192 -3.42 5.16 -23.74
CA VAL A 192 -3.38 4.04 -24.71
C VAL A 192 -4.76 3.37 -24.85
N PHE A 193 -5.51 3.23 -23.77
CA PHE A 193 -6.81 2.55 -23.71
C PHE A 193 -7.84 3.38 -22.95
N PRO A 194 -8.31 4.52 -23.51
CA PRO A 194 -9.20 5.45 -22.81
C PRO A 194 -10.57 4.85 -22.45
N GLU A 195 -11.03 3.87 -23.20
CA GLU A 195 -12.29 3.17 -22.93
C GLU A 195 -12.21 2.18 -21.77
N THR A 196 -11.00 1.68 -21.46
CA THR A 196 -10.79 0.66 -20.43
C THR A 196 -10.29 1.30 -19.11
N PHE A 197 -9.47 2.32 -19.20
CA PHE A 197 -8.92 3.02 -18.04
C PHE A 197 -9.59 4.40 -17.89
N ALA A 198 -10.24 4.61 -16.75
CA ALA A 198 -10.81 5.92 -16.43
C ALA A 198 -9.73 7.02 -16.45
N SER A 199 -10.13 8.23 -16.83
CA SER A 199 -9.24 9.39 -16.72
C SER A 199 -8.78 9.56 -15.26
N PRO A 200 -7.52 9.94 -15.02
CA PRO A 200 -7.06 10.28 -13.68
C PRO A 200 -7.91 11.42 -13.11
N ASP A 201 -8.71 11.13 -12.07
CA ASP A 201 -9.56 12.11 -11.39
C ASP A 201 -8.74 12.89 -10.36
N MET A 202 -7.73 13.62 -10.87
CA MET A 202 -6.80 14.38 -10.04
C MET A 202 -6.39 15.68 -10.73
N ASN A 203 -6.43 16.77 -9.97
CA ASN A 203 -5.94 18.05 -10.42
C ASN A 203 -4.40 18.16 -10.28
N TRP A 204 -3.79 19.18 -10.86
CA TRP A 204 -2.34 19.41 -10.79
C TRP A 204 -1.82 19.52 -9.33
N ILE A 205 -2.60 20.14 -8.45
CA ILE A 205 -2.24 20.32 -7.04
C ILE A 205 -2.18 18.96 -6.33
N SER A 206 -3.10 18.05 -6.64
CA SER A 206 -3.11 16.68 -6.10
C SER A 206 -1.87 15.89 -6.53
N TYR A 207 -1.39 16.05 -7.77
CA TYR A 207 -0.13 15.43 -8.20
C TYR A 207 1.07 15.94 -7.39
N VAL A 208 1.14 17.25 -7.17
CA VAL A 208 2.19 17.84 -6.32
C VAL A 208 2.08 17.30 -4.89
N GLY A 209 0.87 17.23 -4.34
CA GLY A 209 0.59 16.65 -3.03
C GLY A 209 1.09 15.20 -2.90
N ALA A 210 0.80 14.36 -3.90
CA ALA A 210 1.27 12.98 -3.94
C ALA A 210 2.82 12.87 -3.91
N ILE A 211 3.51 13.71 -4.68
CA ILE A 211 4.98 13.76 -4.67
C ILE A 211 5.50 14.17 -3.29
N VAL A 212 4.90 15.19 -2.66
CA VAL A 212 5.30 15.63 -1.31
C VAL A 212 5.07 14.52 -0.27
N VAL A 213 3.96 13.77 -0.35
CA VAL A 213 3.71 12.60 0.49
C VAL A 213 4.81 11.56 0.35
N VAL A 214 5.19 11.21 -0.89
CA VAL A 214 6.26 10.22 -1.15
C VAL A 214 7.60 10.70 -0.59
N LEU A 215 7.96 11.97 -0.81
CA LEU A 215 9.18 12.56 -0.25
C LEU A 215 9.18 12.53 1.29
N GLY A 216 8.03 12.83 1.91
CA GLY A 216 7.84 12.72 3.36
C GLY A 216 8.06 11.30 3.87
N ALA A 217 7.46 10.31 3.21
CA ALA A 217 7.61 8.90 3.55
C ALA A 217 9.07 8.42 3.39
N MET A 218 9.74 8.77 2.29
CA MET A 218 11.15 8.47 2.08
C MET A 218 12.03 9.09 3.17
N MET A 219 11.78 10.35 3.52
CA MET A 219 12.53 11.06 4.54
C MET A 219 12.36 10.44 5.93
N ALA A 220 11.15 9.99 6.26
CA ALA A 220 10.90 9.27 7.51
C ALA A 220 11.62 7.92 7.54
N ALA A 221 11.65 7.19 6.42
CA ALA A 221 12.26 5.86 6.35
C ALA A 221 13.79 5.88 6.42
N VAL A 222 14.47 6.86 5.80
CA VAL A 222 15.93 6.87 5.60
C VAL A 222 16.61 8.11 6.14
N GLY A 223 15.88 9.19 6.41
CA GLY A 223 16.47 10.48 6.79
C GLY A 223 17.42 10.40 7.99
N HIS A 224 17.22 9.49 8.94
CA HIS A 224 18.11 9.29 10.07
C HIS A 224 19.50 8.75 9.67
N LYS A 225 19.61 8.00 8.57
CA LYS A 225 20.89 7.51 8.04
C LYS A 225 21.63 8.57 7.23
N ILE A 226 20.90 9.52 6.63
CA ILE A 226 21.46 10.58 5.79
C ILE A 226 21.90 11.78 6.67
N PHE A 227 21.04 12.20 7.60
CA PHE A 227 21.26 13.39 8.44
C PHE A 227 21.81 13.08 9.83
N GLY A 228 21.85 11.81 10.23
CA GLY A 228 22.28 11.36 11.56
C GLY A 228 23.76 10.94 11.68
N ARG A 229 24.59 11.21 10.66
CA ARG A 229 26.04 11.07 10.77
C ARG A 229 26.62 12.28 11.51
N LYS A 230 26.51 12.25 12.83
CA LYS A 230 27.44 12.93 13.74
C LYS A 230 27.78 11.97 14.86
#